data_3c003216e9aa093507ebc111d5f30f0f
#
_entry.id   3c003216e9aa093507ebc111d5f30f0f
#
_cell.length_a   1.000
_cell.length_b   1.000
_cell.length_c   1.000
_cell.angle_alpha   90.00
_cell.angle_beta   90.00
_cell.angle_gamma   90.00
#
_symmetry.space_group_name_H-M   'P 1'
#
loop_
_entity.id
_entity.type
_entity.pdbx_description
1 polymer ?
#
loop_
_entity_poly.entity_id
_entity_poly.type
_entity_poly.pdbx_seq_one_letter_code
_entity_poly.pdbx_strand_id
1 'polypeptide(L)'
;MADPASIRYRHRPRLTHLSVISGPQPDGKRARRNLAPRHLSPTLRRYAEQIFAIELIPDDRRDVIEVRVRGDVDLATSPRLRSAFVDLHQRGCHHLEVDLGGVEFLDSTGIGVLIGALRRARQAGGELHLLALSPELDRLFALLGLGAVFGIAPPVDKAL
;
A
#
# COMPACT_ATOMS: atom_id res chain seq x y z
N MET A 1 -35.10 11.77 11.11
CA MET A 1 -33.66 12.10 11.09
C MET A 1 -32.96 10.90 11.71
N ALA A 2 -32.34 10.06 10.88
CA ALA A 2 -31.65 8.84 11.34
C ALA A 2 -30.20 9.20 11.60
N ASP A 3 -29.71 8.83 12.77
CA ASP A 3 -28.34 9.00 13.26
C ASP A 3 -27.38 8.19 12.36
N PRO A 4 -26.36 8.81 11.75
CA PRO A 4 -25.40 8.12 10.90
C PRO A 4 -24.44 7.18 11.66
N ALA A 5 -24.54 7.09 12.98
CA ALA A 5 -23.65 6.26 13.82
C ALA A 5 -24.10 4.79 13.98
N SER A 6 -25.19 4.36 13.31
CA SER A 6 -25.78 3.04 13.53
C SER A 6 -25.57 2.02 12.42
N ILE A 7 -24.59 2.21 11.53
CA ILE A 7 -24.22 1.16 10.58
C ILE A 7 -23.34 0.15 11.34
N ARG A 8 -23.99 -0.80 11.97
CA ARG A 8 -23.33 -1.98 12.56
C ARG A 8 -22.81 -2.87 11.43
N TYR A 9 -21.52 -2.85 11.18
CA TYR A 9 -20.83 -3.82 10.34
C TYR A 9 -21.03 -5.23 10.89
N ARG A 10 -21.89 -6.02 10.25
CA ARG A 10 -22.28 -7.36 10.68
C ARG A 10 -21.39 -8.48 10.15
N HIS A 11 -20.20 -8.26 9.69
CA HIS A 11 -19.24 -9.33 9.45
C HIS A 11 -17.81 -8.76 9.50
N ARG A 12 -17.15 -8.99 10.64
CA ARG A 12 -15.69 -8.84 10.73
C ARG A 12 -15.05 -10.04 10.03
N PRO A 13 -14.35 -9.88 8.90
CA PRO A 13 -13.49 -10.95 8.44
C PRO A 13 -12.35 -11.11 9.45
N ARG A 14 -12.24 -12.29 10.07
CA ARG A 14 -11.07 -12.62 10.88
C ARG A 14 -9.90 -12.77 9.92
N LEU A 15 -9.06 -11.76 9.83
CA LEU A 15 -7.80 -11.78 9.07
C LEU A 15 -6.75 -12.58 9.87
N THR A 16 -6.99 -13.89 10.09
CA THR A 16 -6.11 -14.73 10.87
C THR A 16 -4.84 -15.18 10.12
N HIS A 17 -4.74 -14.91 8.82
CA HIS A 17 -3.54 -15.20 8.01
C HIS A 17 -3.44 -14.25 6.83
N LEU A 18 -2.86 -13.07 7.04
CA LEU A 18 -2.34 -12.26 5.95
C LEU A 18 -0.85 -12.56 5.80
N SER A 19 -0.56 -13.42 4.85
CA SER A 19 0.82 -13.75 4.48
C SER A 19 1.40 -12.61 3.65
N VAL A 20 2.67 -12.31 3.88
CA VAL A 20 3.48 -11.51 2.95
C VAL A 20 3.35 -12.14 1.56
N ILE A 21 2.83 -11.40 0.60
CA ILE A 21 2.78 -11.83 -0.79
C ILE A 21 4.19 -11.61 -1.36
N SER A 22 5.11 -12.48 -0.95
CA SER A 22 6.44 -12.58 -1.54
C SER A 22 6.38 -13.36 -2.84
N GLY A 23 7.23 -12.99 -3.80
CA GLY A 23 7.41 -13.72 -5.06
C GLY A 23 7.71 -15.22 -4.90
N PRO A 24 7.96 -15.97 -5.98
CA PRO A 24 8.06 -17.43 -5.95
C PRO A 24 9.01 -17.87 -4.85
N GLN A 25 8.49 -18.65 -3.91
CA GLN A 25 9.27 -19.19 -2.79
C GLN A 25 10.18 -20.30 -3.32
N PRO A 26 11.48 -20.28 -3.03
CA PRO A 26 12.24 -21.52 -3.00
C PRO A 26 11.85 -22.33 -1.76
N ASP A 27 11.68 -23.61 -1.96
CA ASP A 27 11.19 -24.60 -1.04
C ASP A 27 11.73 -24.53 0.40
N GLY A 28 10.80 -24.59 1.33
CA GLY A 28 10.92 -25.28 2.59
C GLY A 28 11.77 -24.66 3.71
N LYS A 29 11.05 -24.21 4.77
CA LYS A 29 11.49 -24.21 6.18
C LYS A 29 12.71 -23.34 6.53
N ARG A 30 12.48 -22.10 6.77
CA ARG A 30 13.11 -21.18 7.73
C ARG A 30 13.00 -19.73 7.27
N ALA A 31 11.90 -19.10 7.54
CA ALA A 31 11.85 -17.64 7.43
C ALA A 31 11.09 -17.09 8.64
N ARG A 32 11.77 -16.93 9.73
CA ARG A 32 11.39 -15.99 10.79
C ARG A 32 12.67 -15.46 11.41
N ARG A 33 13.29 -14.50 10.76
CA ARG A 33 14.14 -13.49 11.40
C ARG A 33 14.06 -12.25 10.51
N ASN A 34 13.48 -11.19 11.05
CA ASN A 34 13.67 -9.84 10.56
C ASN A 34 15.18 -9.55 10.53
N LEU A 35 15.82 -9.81 9.40
CA LEU A 35 17.16 -9.32 9.13
C LEU A 35 17.03 -7.85 8.74
N ALA A 36 17.14 -6.98 9.72
CA ALA A 36 17.33 -5.57 9.47
C ALA A 36 18.49 -5.37 8.46
N PRO A 37 18.34 -4.49 7.45
CA PRO A 37 19.27 -4.39 6.31
C PRO A 37 20.69 -3.90 6.66
N ARG A 38 21.04 -3.80 7.92
CA ARG A 38 22.33 -3.26 8.39
C ARG A 38 23.55 -4.16 8.16
N HIS A 39 23.34 -5.44 7.82
CA HIS A 39 24.43 -6.42 7.64
C HIS A 39 24.63 -6.88 6.19
N LEU A 40 23.91 -6.29 5.23
CA LEU A 40 24.08 -6.64 3.84
C LEU A 40 25.19 -5.78 3.20
N SER A 41 26.03 -6.39 2.36
CA SER A 41 26.95 -5.63 1.53
C SER A 41 26.18 -4.61 0.67
N PRO A 42 26.80 -3.49 0.22
CA PRO A 42 26.13 -2.50 -0.61
C PRO A 42 25.46 -3.09 -1.86
N THR A 43 26.05 -4.13 -2.43
CA THR A 43 25.52 -4.83 -3.61
C THR A 43 24.28 -5.66 -3.25
N LEU A 44 24.31 -6.39 -2.15
CA LEU A 44 23.15 -7.17 -1.67
C LEU A 44 22.03 -6.26 -1.17
N ARG A 45 22.37 -5.08 -0.64
CA ARG A 45 21.39 -4.08 -0.26
C ARG A 45 20.64 -3.56 -1.48
N ARG A 46 21.33 -3.23 -2.59
CA ARG A 46 20.69 -2.86 -3.86
C ARG A 46 19.78 -3.97 -4.41
N TYR A 47 20.19 -5.23 -4.33
CA TYR A 47 19.36 -6.36 -4.72
C TYR A 47 18.12 -6.51 -3.83
N ALA A 48 18.26 -6.32 -2.53
CA ALA A 48 17.15 -6.40 -1.58
C ALA A 48 16.16 -5.23 -1.76
N GLU A 49 16.65 -4.07 -2.14
CA GLU A 49 15.86 -2.86 -2.44
C GLU A 49 15.09 -2.97 -3.77
N GLN A 50 15.55 -3.81 -4.70
CA GLN A 50 14.89 -4.08 -5.99
C GLN A 50 13.81 -5.18 -5.92
N ILE A 51 13.63 -5.83 -4.77
CA ILE A 51 12.59 -6.85 -4.63
C ILE A 51 11.26 -6.15 -4.35
N PHE A 52 10.35 -6.24 -5.32
CA PHE A 52 8.97 -5.80 -5.12
C PHE A 52 8.30 -6.63 -4.02
N ALA A 53 7.85 -5.98 -2.97
CA ALA A 53 7.18 -6.60 -1.84
C ALA A 53 5.95 -5.80 -1.42
N ILE A 54 4.92 -6.53 -1.00
CA ILE A 54 3.70 -5.98 -0.40
C ILE A 54 3.55 -6.63 0.97
N GLU A 55 3.44 -5.81 2.00
CA GLU A 55 3.17 -6.24 3.36
C GLU A 55 1.81 -5.67 3.78
N LEU A 56 0.95 -6.53 4.33
CA LEU A 56 -0.36 -6.16 4.83
C LEU A 56 -0.34 -6.20 6.35
N ILE A 57 -0.64 -5.07 6.99
CA ILE A 57 -0.58 -4.90 8.43
C ILE A 57 -1.96 -4.45 8.92
N PRO A 58 -2.75 -5.34 9.54
CA PRO A 58 -4.05 -4.98 10.07
C PRO A 58 -3.93 -4.15 11.34
N ASP A 59 -4.73 -3.09 11.43
CA ASP A 59 -4.98 -2.37 12.68
C ASP A 59 -6.43 -2.62 13.14
N ASP A 60 -6.59 -3.63 13.98
CA ASP A 60 -7.92 -4.06 14.45
C ASP A 60 -8.63 -2.97 15.29
N ARG A 61 -7.90 -1.99 15.82
CA ARG A 61 -8.49 -0.90 16.62
C ARG A 61 -9.18 0.13 15.75
N ARG A 62 -8.63 0.39 14.55
CA ARG A 62 -9.13 1.40 13.62
C ARG A 62 -9.95 0.80 12.48
N ASP A 63 -9.99 -0.52 12.36
CA ASP A 63 -10.59 -1.23 11.20
C ASP A 63 -9.93 -0.80 9.87
N VAL A 64 -8.62 -0.65 9.88
CA VAL A 64 -7.79 -0.19 8.78
C VAL A 64 -6.74 -1.24 8.45
N ILE A 65 -6.43 -1.40 7.18
CA ILE A 65 -5.28 -2.19 6.72
C ILE A 65 -4.21 -1.25 6.18
N GLU A 66 -3.03 -1.29 6.80
CA GLU A 66 -1.85 -0.66 6.21
C GLU A 66 -1.27 -1.59 5.13
N VAL A 67 -1.13 -1.05 3.93
CA VAL A 67 -0.53 -1.72 2.77
C VAL A 67 0.82 -1.08 2.51
N ARG A 68 1.88 -1.74 2.96
CA ARG A 68 3.24 -1.25 2.75
C ARG A 68 3.83 -1.84 1.49
N VAL A 69 4.21 -0.98 0.55
CA VAL A 69 4.78 -1.35 -0.76
C VAL A 69 6.24 -0.96 -0.83
N ARG A 70 7.08 -1.84 -1.34
CA ARG A 70 8.51 -1.61 -1.54
C ARG A 70 8.95 -2.08 -2.92
N GLY A 71 9.98 -1.45 -3.45
CA GLY A 71 10.50 -1.72 -4.79
C GLY A 71 9.71 -1.00 -5.88
N ASP A 72 10.08 -1.26 -7.13
CA ASP A 72 9.50 -0.56 -8.29
C ASP A 72 8.10 -1.09 -8.62
N VAL A 73 7.19 -0.18 -8.92
CA VAL A 73 5.83 -0.49 -9.37
C VAL A 73 5.72 -0.15 -10.85
N ASP A 74 5.84 -1.16 -11.66
CA ASP A 74 5.84 -1.09 -13.12
C ASP A 74 4.84 -2.08 -13.74
N LEU A 75 4.88 -2.21 -15.06
CA LEU A 75 4.03 -3.13 -15.81
C LEU A 75 4.14 -4.58 -15.31
N ALA A 76 5.32 -5.01 -14.83
CA ALA A 76 5.54 -6.38 -14.36
C ALA A 76 5.03 -6.61 -12.93
N THR A 77 5.13 -5.61 -12.06
CA THR A 77 4.80 -5.71 -10.63
C THR A 77 3.40 -5.19 -10.29
N SER A 78 2.87 -4.23 -11.06
CA SER A 78 1.54 -3.65 -10.83
C SER A 78 0.39 -4.66 -10.83
N PRO A 79 0.40 -5.80 -11.58
CA PRO A 79 -0.63 -6.83 -11.46
C PRO A 79 -0.71 -7.45 -10.06
N ARG A 80 0.43 -7.63 -9.39
CA ARG A 80 0.49 -8.16 -8.01
C ARG A 80 -0.12 -7.17 -7.02
N LEU A 81 0.20 -5.88 -7.18
CA LEU A 81 -0.40 -4.82 -6.36
C LEU A 81 -1.92 -4.74 -6.58
N ARG A 82 -2.36 -4.84 -7.84
CA ARG A 82 -3.79 -4.88 -8.18
C ARG A 82 -4.50 -6.06 -7.50
N SER A 83 -3.92 -7.26 -7.57
CA SER A 83 -4.49 -8.46 -6.94
C SER A 83 -4.63 -8.28 -5.44
N ALA A 84 -3.62 -7.73 -4.76
CA ALA A 84 -3.69 -7.46 -3.33
C ALA A 84 -4.85 -6.52 -2.96
N PHE A 85 -5.04 -5.42 -3.69
CA PHE A 85 -6.16 -4.52 -3.44
C PHE A 85 -7.53 -5.13 -3.77
N VAL A 86 -7.61 -5.98 -4.80
CA VAL A 86 -8.85 -6.70 -5.14
C VAL A 86 -9.20 -7.71 -4.04
N ASP A 87 -8.22 -8.46 -3.56
CA ASP A 87 -8.42 -9.43 -2.46
C ASP A 87 -8.87 -8.73 -1.17
N LEU A 88 -8.26 -7.60 -0.82
CA LEU A 88 -8.69 -6.79 0.33
C LEU A 88 -10.13 -6.33 0.18
N HIS A 89 -10.49 -5.81 -0.99
CA HIS A 89 -11.86 -5.37 -1.29
C HIS A 89 -12.86 -6.52 -1.17
N GLN A 90 -12.56 -7.70 -1.72
CA GLN A 90 -13.42 -8.89 -1.64
C GLN A 90 -13.60 -9.40 -0.21
N ARG A 91 -12.61 -9.17 0.66
CA ARG A 91 -12.66 -9.50 2.09
C ARG A 91 -13.39 -8.43 2.93
N GLY A 92 -13.91 -7.37 2.31
CA GLY A 92 -14.61 -6.29 3.00
C GLY A 92 -13.69 -5.26 3.66
N CYS A 93 -12.39 -5.28 3.35
CA CYS A 93 -11.42 -4.29 3.84
C CYS A 93 -11.46 -3.06 2.92
N HIS A 94 -12.14 -2.01 3.34
CA HIS A 94 -12.39 -0.82 2.53
C HIS A 94 -11.69 0.44 3.06
N HIS A 95 -11.12 0.38 4.26
CA HIS A 95 -10.30 1.44 4.83
C HIS A 95 -8.84 1.05 4.73
N LEU A 96 -8.10 1.71 3.85
CA LEU A 96 -6.73 1.37 3.51
C LEU A 96 -5.80 2.55 3.75
N GLU A 97 -4.67 2.28 4.34
CA GLU A 97 -3.54 3.20 4.45
C GLU A 97 -2.37 2.60 3.64
N VAL A 98 -1.88 3.33 2.63
CA VAL A 98 -0.86 2.82 1.72
C VAL A 98 0.45 3.56 1.94
N ASP A 99 1.47 2.83 2.35
CA ASP A 99 2.84 3.33 2.51
C ASP A 99 3.64 3.03 1.24
N LEU A 100 4.00 4.08 0.50
CA LEU A 100 4.84 4.06 -0.69
C LEU A 100 6.24 4.64 -0.44
N GLY A 101 6.64 4.83 0.82
CA GLY A 101 7.93 5.38 1.19
C GLY A 101 9.13 4.54 0.71
N GLY A 102 8.91 3.26 0.45
CA GLY A 102 9.90 2.33 -0.11
C GLY A 102 9.79 2.11 -1.62
N VAL A 103 9.02 2.94 -2.34
CA VAL A 103 8.83 2.89 -3.79
C VAL A 103 9.57 4.05 -4.43
N GLU A 104 10.57 3.76 -5.26
CA GLU A 104 11.35 4.80 -5.97
C GLU A 104 10.80 5.08 -7.38
N PHE A 105 10.21 4.05 -8.00
CA PHE A 105 9.64 4.15 -9.34
C PHE A 105 8.19 3.69 -9.37
N LEU A 106 7.34 4.50 -9.99
CA LEU A 106 5.92 4.22 -10.18
C LEU A 106 5.52 4.69 -11.59
N ASP A 107 5.15 3.77 -12.46
CA ASP A 107 4.67 4.10 -13.79
C ASP A 107 3.15 4.35 -13.83
N SER A 108 2.63 4.65 -15.01
CA SER A 108 1.21 4.92 -15.20
C SER A 108 0.31 3.72 -14.88
N THR A 109 0.82 2.49 -15.01
CA THR A 109 0.06 1.28 -14.66
C THR A 109 -0.10 1.17 -13.15
N GLY A 110 0.94 1.47 -12.38
CA GLY A 110 0.90 1.53 -10.92
C GLY A 110 -0.03 2.64 -10.41
N ILE A 111 0.05 3.84 -11.01
CA ILE A 111 -0.87 4.95 -10.71
C ILE A 111 -2.31 4.52 -10.95
N GLY A 112 -2.60 3.87 -12.08
CA GLY A 112 -3.92 3.34 -12.40
C GLY A 112 -4.44 2.31 -11.39
N VAL A 113 -3.55 1.48 -10.84
CA VAL A 113 -3.89 0.52 -9.77
C VAL A 113 -4.30 1.26 -8.49
N LEU A 114 -3.54 2.27 -8.07
CA LEU A 114 -3.85 3.07 -6.88
C LEU A 114 -5.19 3.82 -7.02
N ILE A 115 -5.41 4.48 -8.16
CA ILE A 115 -6.68 5.17 -8.46
C ILE A 115 -7.84 4.16 -8.47
N GLY A 116 -7.64 2.99 -9.06
CA GLY A 116 -8.65 1.93 -9.08
C GLY A 116 -8.97 1.39 -7.67
N ALA A 117 -7.98 1.27 -6.81
CA ALA A 117 -8.15 0.87 -5.42
C ALA A 117 -8.93 1.93 -4.62
N LEU A 118 -8.56 3.21 -4.75
CA LEU A 118 -9.26 4.33 -4.11
C LEU A 118 -10.73 4.37 -4.52
N ARG A 119 -11.01 4.25 -5.83
CA ARG A 119 -12.38 4.25 -6.34
C ARG A 119 -13.20 3.10 -5.76
N ARG A 120 -12.66 1.88 -5.72
CA ARG A 120 -13.35 0.72 -5.11
C ARG A 120 -13.60 0.91 -3.62
N ALA A 121 -12.62 1.43 -2.89
CA ALA A 121 -12.77 1.74 -1.47
C ALA A 121 -13.94 2.72 -1.25
N ARG A 122 -13.97 3.83 -1.96
CA ARG A 122 -15.04 4.84 -1.88
C ARG A 122 -16.42 4.30 -2.27
N GLN A 123 -16.51 3.48 -3.31
CA GLN A 123 -17.77 2.85 -3.72
C GLN A 123 -18.34 1.92 -2.64
N ALA A 124 -17.48 1.36 -1.80
CA ALA A 124 -17.87 0.51 -0.67
C ALA A 124 -18.03 1.28 0.65
N GLY A 125 -17.98 2.60 0.62
CA GLY A 125 -18.12 3.45 1.81
C GLY A 125 -16.85 3.57 2.65
N GLY A 126 -15.69 3.15 2.10
CA GLY A 126 -14.39 3.27 2.72
C GLY A 126 -13.53 4.38 2.13
N GLU A 127 -12.26 4.37 2.46
CA GLU A 127 -11.27 5.35 2.02
C GLU A 127 -9.91 4.69 1.79
N LEU A 128 -9.09 5.31 0.96
CA LEU A 128 -7.69 4.97 0.80
C LEU A 128 -6.85 6.24 0.99
N HIS A 129 -5.95 6.20 1.95
CA HIS A 129 -5.03 7.29 2.25
C HIS A 129 -3.59 6.86 1.95
N LEU A 130 -2.77 7.80 1.47
CA LEU A 130 -1.34 7.58 1.33
C LEU A 130 -0.63 8.08 2.60
N LEU A 131 0.08 7.18 3.28
CA LEU A 131 0.81 7.49 4.52
C LEU A 131 2.15 8.15 4.25
N ALA A 132 2.87 7.63 3.27
CA ALA A 132 4.20 8.09 2.93
C ALA A 132 4.43 7.99 1.42
N LEU A 133 5.21 8.91 0.91
CA LEU A 133 5.74 8.91 -0.45
C LEU A 133 7.26 9.04 -0.37
N SER A 134 7.97 8.36 -1.26
CA SER A 134 9.38 8.70 -1.50
C SER A 134 9.47 10.11 -2.09
N PRO A 135 10.61 10.81 -1.97
CA PRO A 135 10.79 12.14 -2.56
C PRO A 135 10.53 12.18 -4.07
N GLU A 136 10.83 11.09 -4.76
CA GLU A 136 10.60 10.91 -6.19
C GLU A 136 9.10 10.87 -6.51
N LEU A 137 8.34 10.11 -5.73
CA LEU A 137 6.89 10.00 -5.89
C LEU A 137 6.17 11.28 -5.47
N ASP A 138 6.63 11.95 -4.44
CA ASP A 138 6.05 13.22 -4.00
C ASP A 138 6.10 14.25 -5.13
N ARG A 139 7.25 14.38 -5.81
CA ARG A 139 7.39 15.23 -6.99
C ARG A 139 6.48 14.80 -8.14
N LEU A 140 6.40 13.49 -8.42
CA LEU A 140 5.55 12.94 -9.47
C LEU A 140 4.07 13.24 -9.21
N PHE A 141 3.61 13.01 -7.99
CA PHE A 141 2.22 13.25 -7.58
C PHE A 141 1.86 14.74 -7.64
N ALA A 142 2.77 15.61 -7.22
CA ALA A 142 2.59 17.05 -7.33
C ALA A 142 2.49 17.48 -8.80
N LEU A 143 3.35 16.96 -9.67
CA LEU A 143 3.39 17.30 -11.11
C LEU A 143 2.11 16.86 -11.82
N LEU A 144 1.55 15.70 -11.45
CA LEU A 144 0.34 15.13 -12.03
C LEU A 144 -0.95 15.64 -11.36
N GLY A 145 -0.85 16.47 -10.33
CA GLY A 145 -2.02 16.95 -9.58
C GLY A 145 -2.73 15.84 -8.78
N LEU A 146 -2.05 14.72 -8.51
CA LEU A 146 -2.64 13.57 -7.81
C LEU A 146 -2.80 13.81 -6.31
N GLY A 147 -2.14 14.81 -5.74
CA GLY A 147 -2.29 15.18 -4.33
C GLY A 147 -3.75 15.40 -3.94
N ALA A 148 -4.51 16.12 -4.76
CA ALA A 148 -5.93 16.36 -4.52
C ALA A 148 -6.78 15.07 -4.61
N VAL A 149 -6.40 14.12 -5.48
CA VAL A 149 -7.11 12.85 -5.66
C VAL A 149 -6.99 11.97 -4.43
N PHE A 150 -5.81 11.93 -3.81
CA PHE A 150 -5.49 11.12 -2.64
C PHE A 150 -5.56 11.88 -1.31
N GLY A 151 -5.98 13.15 -1.34
CA GLY A 151 -6.06 13.98 -0.13
C GLY A 151 -4.69 14.31 0.48
N ILE A 152 -3.64 14.28 -0.31
CA ILE A 152 -2.29 14.68 0.12
C ILE A 152 -2.28 16.20 0.18
N ALA A 153 -1.91 16.75 1.35
CA ALA A 153 -1.73 18.20 1.48
C ALA A 153 -0.63 18.67 0.49
N PRO A 154 -0.82 19.79 -0.20
CA PRO A 154 0.23 20.35 -1.03
C PRO A 154 1.47 20.58 -0.15
N PRO A 155 2.68 20.39 -0.71
CA PRO A 155 3.90 20.68 0.03
C PRO A 155 3.76 22.12 0.56
N VAL A 156 3.90 22.26 1.88
CA VAL A 156 3.95 23.60 2.48
C VAL A 156 5.20 24.23 1.91
N ASP A 157 4.96 25.13 0.96
CA ASP A 157 6.06 25.96 0.45
C ASP A 157 6.66 26.63 1.69
N LYS A 158 7.84 26.17 2.09
CA LYS A 158 8.61 26.88 3.10
C LYS A 158 9.05 28.18 2.46
N ALA A 159 8.11 29.08 2.26
CA ALA A 159 8.39 30.46 2.00
C ALA A 159 9.23 30.97 3.17
N LEU A 160 10.41 31.38 2.87
CA LEU A 160 11.40 32.04 3.69
C LEU A 160 10.80 33.08 4.67
#